data_4c52a4ea109d964f3e110ff10e3d3c15
#
_entry.id   4c52a4ea109d964f3e110ff10e3d3c15
#
_cell.length_a   1.000
_cell.length_b   1.000
_cell.length_c   1.000
_cell.angle_alpha   90.00
_cell.angle_beta   90.00
_cell.angle_gamma   90.00
#
_symmetry.space_group_name_H-M   'P 1'
#
loop_
_entity.id
_entity.type
_entity.pdbx_description
1 polymer ?
#
loop_
_entity_poly.entity_id
_entity_poly.type
_entity_poly.pdbx_seq_one_letter_code
_entity_poly.pdbx_strand_id
1 'polypeptide(L)'
;GVTVDLLTSFAETLKLPLALHVFDNSGQVTEAVASGACDIAFMPQDAERAKKVDFGPAYYFIASTYLVPAGSTIQSLDEVNRPGVRIVAISNTTTARSAKRTAPNASVREVPSVDQMTEMARTGQGDAFALSHDSFTGLLPKLPGARVLPGNFQQTGIAVAVPKGRGAALKLAGELIEEAKRSGLVRRALDAAGFRDAEVAPPA
;
A
#
# COMPACT_ATOMS: atom_id res chain seq x y z
N GLY A 1 5.77 12.22 9.17
CA GLY A 1 5.48 10.92 8.58
C GLY A 1 6.66 10.38 7.76
N VAL A 2 6.51 9.20 7.20
CA VAL A 2 7.60 8.49 6.49
C VAL A 2 8.20 9.32 5.36
N THR A 3 7.36 9.87 4.50
CA THR A 3 7.82 10.71 3.37
C THR A 3 8.64 11.91 3.82
N VAL A 4 8.18 12.61 4.87
CA VAL A 4 8.89 13.77 5.40
C VAL A 4 10.23 13.36 5.97
N ASP A 5 10.30 12.25 6.70
CA ASP A 5 11.55 11.76 7.28
C ASP A 5 12.57 11.39 6.20
N LEU A 6 12.13 10.73 5.14
CA LEU A 6 12.99 10.38 4.01
C LEU A 6 13.48 11.61 3.26
N LEU A 7 12.58 12.54 2.94
CA LEU A 7 12.94 13.77 2.23
C LEU A 7 13.87 14.66 3.05
N THR A 8 13.65 14.75 4.35
CA THR A 8 14.52 15.50 5.27
C THR A 8 15.94 14.93 5.26
N SER A 9 16.05 13.60 5.34
CA SER A 9 17.35 12.91 5.28
C SER A 9 18.04 13.14 3.93
N PHE A 10 17.31 13.09 2.83
CA PHE A 10 17.86 13.32 1.50
C PHE A 10 18.35 14.75 1.33
N ALA A 11 17.59 15.74 1.80
CA ALA A 11 17.99 17.14 1.76
C ALA A 11 19.26 17.39 2.59
N GLU A 12 19.38 16.79 3.76
CA GLU A 12 20.58 16.88 4.60
C GLU A 12 21.81 16.27 3.91
N THR A 13 21.64 15.08 3.32
CA THR A 13 22.72 14.39 2.59
C THR A 13 23.21 15.23 1.41
N LEU A 14 22.29 15.84 0.67
CA LEU A 14 22.60 16.66 -0.50
C LEU A 14 22.96 18.08 -0.17
N LYS A 15 22.81 18.51 1.10
CA LYS A 15 23.00 19.89 1.54
C LYS A 15 22.15 20.89 0.76
N LEU A 16 20.90 20.51 0.50
CA LEU A 16 19.93 21.31 -0.22
C LEU A 16 18.80 21.75 0.72
N PRO A 17 18.19 22.92 0.48
CA PRO A 17 16.98 23.30 1.20
C PRO A 17 15.83 22.39 0.81
N LEU A 18 14.94 22.12 1.76
CA LEU A 18 13.74 21.32 1.56
C LEU A 18 12.50 22.22 1.61
N ALA A 19 11.72 22.24 0.52
CA ALA A 19 10.41 22.84 0.49
C ALA A 19 9.35 21.75 0.38
N LEU A 20 8.47 21.64 1.35
CA LEU A 20 7.41 20.65 1.39
C LEU A 20 6.11 21.23 0.86
N HIS A 21 5.46 20.52 -0.06
CA HIS A 21 4.14 20.84 -0.59
C HIS A 21 3.18 19.72 -0.20
N VAL A 22 2.05 20.08 0.39
CA VAL A 22 1.04 19.14 0.85
C VAL A 22 -0.14 19.16 -0.14
N PHE A 23 -0.61 17.96 -0.50
CA PHE A 23 -1.73 17.77 -1.42
C PHE A 23 -2.79 16.88 -0.76
N ASP A 24 -4.03 17.01 -1.22
CA ASP A 24 -5.17 16.29 -0.64
C ASP A 24 -5.20 14.81 -1.02
N ASN A 25 -4.60 14.44 -2.16
CA ASN A 25 -4.62 13.06 -2.65
C ASN A 25 -3.43 12.77 -3.57
N SER A 26 -3.21 11.48 -3.84
CA SER A 26 -2.09 11.02 -4.67
C SER A 26 -2.22 11.43 -6.15
N GLY A 27 -3.41 11.68 -6.64
CA GLY A 27 -3.61 12.19 -8.00
C GLY A 27 -3.04 13.59 -8.17
N GLN A 28 -3.25 14.46 -7.18
CA GLN A 28 -2.68 15.81 -7.17
C GLN A 28 -1.15 15.77 -7.05
N VAL A 29 -0.61 14.86 -6.24
CA VAL A 29 0.85 14.65 -6.14
C VAL A 29 1.43 14.25 -7.49
N THR A 30 0.76 13.31 -8.17
CA THR A 30 1.19 12.85 -9.50
C THR A 30 1.24 14.00 -10.50
N GLU A 31 0.21 14.83 -10.56
CA GLU A 31 0.16 16.00 -11.46
C GLU A 31 1.23 17.04 -11.12
N ALA A 32 1.52 17.25 -9.83
CA ALA A 32 2.56 18.19 -9.40
C ALA A 32 3.95 17.72 -9.85
N VAL A 33 4.24 16.43 -9.80
CA VAL A 33 5.50 15.87 -10.32
C VAL A 33 5.52 15.92 -11.83
N ALA A 34 4.42 15.52 -12.49
CA ALA A 34 4.32 15.53 -13.95
C ALA A 34 4.57 16.93 -14.54
N SER A 35 4.08 17.98 -13.91
CA SER A 35 4.25 19.37 -14.34
C SER A 35 5.60 19.97 -13.96
N GLY A 36 6.38 19.31 -13.11
CA GLY A 36 7.63 19.86 -12.57
C GLY A 36 7.45 20.82 -11.40
N ALA A 37 6.23 20.99 -10.89
CA ALA A 37 5.97 21.79 -9.70
C ALA A 37 6.61 21.17 -8.44
N CYS A 38 6.75 19.85 -8.42
CA CYS A 38 7.54 19.13 -7.44
C CYS A 38 8.68 18.39 -8.14
N ASP A 39 9.86 18.41 -7.55
CA ASP A 39 11.05 17.75 -8.09
C ASP A 39 11.10 16.26 -7.75
N ILE A 40 10.46 15.87 -6.66
CA ILE A 40 10.45 14.50 -6.12
C ILE A 40 9.19 14.29 -5.29
N ALA A 41 8.65 13.09 -5.37
CA ALA A 41 7.56 12.66 -4.50
C ALA A 41 7.58 11.14 -4.32
N PHE A 42 6.70 10.64 -3.45
CA PHE A 42 6.48 9.22 -3.26
C PHE A 42 5.01 8.92 -3.51
N MET A 43 4.76 7.86 -4.26
CA MET A 43 3.39 7.49 -4.61
C MET A 43 3.30 6.00 -4.96
N PRO A 44 2.09 5.41 -4.91
CA PRO A 44 1.90 4.05 -5.38
C PRO A 44 2.29 3.93 -6.86
N GLN A 45 3.04 2.88 -7.18
CA GLN A 45 3.39 2.56 -8.56
C GLN A 45 2.16 2.01 -9.29
N ASP A 46 1.82 2.59 -10.44
CA ASP A 46 0.86 2.01 -11.36
C ASP A 46 1.17 2.43 -12.81
N ALA A 47 0.56 1.72 -13.75
CA ALA A 47 0.82 1.93 -15.18
C ALA A 47 0.38 3.31 -15.67
N GLU A 48 -0.70 3.86 -15.14
CA GLU A 48 -1.18 5.18 -15.53
C GLU A 48 -0.25 6.29 -15.02
N ARG A 49 0.21 6.19 -13.77
CA ARG A 49 1.18 7.13 -13.22
C ARG A 49 2.52 7.05 -13.95
N ALA A 50 2.94 5.85 -14.32
CA ALA A 50 4.20 5.64 -15.07
C ALA A 50 4.21 6.32 -16.45
N LYS A 51 3.06 6.65 -17.01
CA LYS A 51 2.96 7.45 -18.24
C LYS A 51 3.28 8.93 -18.00
N LYS A 52 3.13 9.40 -16.78
CA LYS A 52 3.25 10.83 -16.42
C LYS A 52 4.52 11.18 -15.67
N VAL A 53 5.08 10.24 -14.93
CA VAL A 53 6.27 10.41 -14.10
C VAL A 53 7.22 9.23 -14.29
N ASP A 54 8.49 9.42 -13.93
CA ASP A 54 9.45 8.33 -13.88
C ASP A 54 9.59 7.81 -12.45
N PHE A 55 9.39 6.51 -12.27
CA PHE A 55 9.54 5.84 -10.99
C PHE A 55 10.95 5.31 -10.78
N GLY A 56 11.48 5.56 -9.59
CA GLY A 56 12.61 4.83 -9.05
C GLY A 56 12.14 3.64 -8.21
N PRO A 57 13.03 3.06 -7.39
CA PRO A 57 12.68 1.90 -6.57
C PRO A 57 11.63 2.23 -5.52
N ALA A 58 10.84 1.23 -5.18
CA ALA A 58 9.96 1.29 -4.03
C ALA A 58 10.76 1.22 -2.73
N TYR A 59 10.28 1.87 -1.68
CA TYR A 59 10.88 1.75 -0.36
C TYR A 59 10.08 0.82 0.57
N TYR A 60 8.77 0.67 0.35
CA TYR A 60 7.98 -0.34 1.04
C TYR A 60 6.79 -0.76 0.17
N PHE A 61 6.14 -1.84 0.58
CA PHE A 61 4.95 -2.35 -0.09
C PHE A 61 3.71 -2.16 0.78
N ILE A 62 2.62 -1.72 0.15
CA ILE A 62 1.28 -1.86 0.67
C ILE A 62 0.73 -3.16 0.11
N ALA A 63 0.35 -4.08 0.98
CA ALA A 63 -0.12 -5.40 0.60
C ALA A 63 -1.50 -5.66 1.15
N SER A 64 -2.30 -6.44 0.41
CA SER A 64 -3.66 -6.81 0.81
C SER A 64 -3.81 -8.31 0.87
N THR A 65 -4.55 -8.78 1.87
CA THR A 65 -4.96 -10.16 2.03
C THR A 65 -6.37 -10.22 2.59
N TYR A 66 -6.80 -11.38 3.07
CA TYR A 66 -8.13 -11.57 3.62
C TYR A 66 -8.07 -11.83 5.11
N LEU A 67 -9.05 -11.28 5.81
CA LEU A 67 -9.41 -11.73 7.15
C LEU A 67 -10.55 -12.73 7.00
N VAL A 68 -10.47 -13.84 7.72
CA VAL A 68 -11.55 -14.83 7.79
C VAL A 68 -12.11 -14.91 9.19
N PRO A 69 -13.44 -15.10 9.35
CA PRO A 69 -14.10 -15.11 10.66
C PRO A 69 -13.67 -16.30 11.53
N ALA A 70 -13.93 -16.20 12.81
CA ALA A 70 -13.77 -17.31 13.73
C ALA A 70 -14.55 -18.54 13.23
N GLY A 71 -13.94 -19.72 13.33
CA GLY A 71 -14.55 -20.95 12.89
C GLY A 71 -14.45 -21.23 11.37
N SER A 72 -13.90 -20.29 10.60
CA SER A 72 -13.67 -20.53 9.17
C SER A 72 -12.62 -21.62 8.95
N THR A 73 -12.89 -22.48 7.95
CA THR A 73 -11.95 -23.52 7.52
C THR A 73 -10.97 -23.03 6.45
N ILE A 74 -11.16 -21.80 5.95
CA ILE A 74 -10.31 -21.22 4.91
C ILE A 74 -8.94 -20.91 5.53
N GLN A 75 -7.87 -21.43 4.93
CA GLN A 75 -6.50 -21.27 5.42
C GLN A 75 -5.53 -20.66 4.39
N SER A 76 -5.96 -20.51 3.13
CA SER A 76 -5.11 -20.02 2.06
C SER A 76 -5.87 -19.15 1.07
N LEU A 77 -5.12 -18.38 0.29
CA LEU A 77 -5.67 -17.56 -0.78
C LEU A 77 -6.37 -18.43 -1.85
N ASP A 78 -5.83 -19.60 -2.15
CA ASP A 78 -6.45 -20.50 -3.12
C ASP A 78 -7.84 -20.97 -2.66
N GLU A 79 -8.01 -21.15 -1.36
CA GLU A 79 -9.31 -21.57 -0.80
C GLU A 79 -10.35 -20.44 -0.83
N VAL A 80 -9.93 -19.18 -0.93
CA VAL A 80 -10.85 -18.05 -1.13
C VAL A 80 -11.41 -18.05 -2.55
N ASN A 81 -10.62 -18.46 -3.54
CA ASN A 81 -11.04 -18.48 -4.94
C ASN A 81 -11.84 -19.74 -5.29
N ARG A 82 -12.94 -19.93 -4.60
CA ARG A 82 -13.84 -21.09 -4.83
C ARG A 82 -15.28 -20.64 -5.00
N PRO A 83 -16.07 -21.36 -5.81
CA PRO A 83 -17.50 -21.11 -5.92
C PRO A 83 -18.18 -21.16 -4.54
N GLY A 84 -19.07 -20.20 -4.30
CA GLY A 84 -19.80 -20.10 -3.03
C GLY A 84 -19.09 -19.30 -1.95
N VAL A 85 -17.81 -18.97 -2.11
CA VAL A 85 -17.12 -18.08 -1.17
C VAL A 85 -17.58 -16.65 -1.40
N ARG A 86 -17.95 -15.98 -0.30
CA ARG A 86 -18.44 -14.59 -0.31
C ARG A 86 -17.33 -13.68 0.19
N ILE A 87 -16.73 -12.93 -0.72
CA ILE A 87 -15.73 -11.90 -0.40
C ILE A 87 -16.45 -10.58 -0.17
N VAL A 88 -16.04 -9.84 0.84
CA VAL A 88 -16.47 -8.45 1.09
C VAL A 88 -15.24 -7.54 0.94
N ALA A 89 -15.39 -6.46 0.21
CA ALA A 89 -14.34 -5.46 -0.03
C ALA A 89 -14.91 -4.05 0.03
N ILE A 90 -14.04 -3.06 0.22
CA ILE A 90 -14.47 -1.66 0.25
C ILE A 90 -14.54 -1.11 -1.16
N SER A 91 -15.65 -0.42 -1.46
CA SER A 91 -15.94 0.14 -2.79
C SER A 91 -14.85 1.10 -3.26
N ASN A 92 -14.59 1.09 -4.56
CA ASN A 92 -13.68 2.02 -5.24
C ASN A 92 -12.23 1.93 -4.78
N THR A 93 -11.80 0.76 -4.32
CA THR A 93 -10.41 0.53 -3.91
C THR A 93 -9.68 -0.38 -4.90
N THR A 94 -8.35 -0.23 -4.96
CA THR A 94 -7.50 -1.16 -5.70
C THR A 94 -7.60 -2.57 -5.11
N THR A 95 -7.79 -2.67 -3.79
CA THR A 95 -7.99 -3.94 -3.10
C THR A 95 -9.23 -4.67 -3.61
N ALA A 96 -10.37 -3.98 -3.76
CA ALA A 96 -11.59 -4.57 -4.31
C ALA A 96 -11.40 -5.05 -5.75
N ARG A 97 -10.76 -4.24 -6.59
CA ARG A 97 -10.47 -4.62 -7.98
C ARG A 97 -9.55 -5.83 -8.07
N SER A 98 -8.52 -5.87 -7.24
CA SER A 98 -7.60 -7.01 -7.19
C SER A 98 -8.26 -8.28 -6.67
N ALA A 99 -9.16 -8.18 -5.69
CA ALA A 99 -9.92 -9.33 -5.21
C ALA A 99 -10.76 -9.94 -6.33
N LYS A 100 -11.45 -9.11 -7.11
CA LYS A 100 -12.23 -9.58 -8.27
C LYS A 100 -11.35 -10.27 -9.32
N ARG A 101 -10.18 -9.72 -9.59
CA ARG A 101 -9.24 -10.23 -10.59
C ARG A 101 -8.59 -11.55 -10.16
N THR A 102 -8.22 -11.65 -8.88
CA THR A 102 -7.43 -12.79 -8.36
C THR A 102 -8.29 -13.91 -7.78
N ALA A 103 -9.56 -13.64 -7.49
CA ALA A 103 -10.52 -14.63 -7.01
C ALA A 103 -11.78 -14.64 -7.88
N PRO A 104 -11.66 -14.94 -9.20
CA PRO A 104 -12.79 -14.83 -10.13
C PRO A 104 -13.90 -15.87 -9.89
N ASN A 105 -13.62 -16.95 -9.16
CA ASN A 105 -14.60 -18.00 -8.87
C ASN A 105 -15.47 -17.65 -7.64
N ALA A 106 -15.02 -16.73 -6.80
CA ALA A 106 -15.77 -16.25 -5.65
C ALA A 106 -16.68 -15.07 -6.03
N SER A 107 -17.64 -14.75 -5.17
CA SER A 107 -18.41 -13.52 -5.32
C SER A 107 -17.76 -12.39 -4.51
N VAL A 108 -17.79 -11.16 -5.04
CA VAL A 108 -17.28 -9.98 -4.34
C VAL A 108 -18.41 -8.98 -4.15
N ARG A 109 -18.73 -8.69 -2.90
CA ARG A 109 -19.65 -7.63 -2.52
C ARG A 109 -18.87 -6.44 -2.03
N GLU A 110 -19.14 -5.27 -2.58
CA GLU A 110 -18.52 -4.03 -2.16
C GLU A 110 -19.40 -3.29 -1.16
N VAL A 111 -18.76 -2.74 -0.13
CA VAL A 111 -19.41 -1.95 0.93
C VAL A 111 -18.69 -0.60 1.06
N PRO A 112 -19.39 0.45 1.55
CA PRO A 112 -18.81 1.80 1.54
C PRO A 112 -17.79 2.08 2.63
N SER A 113 -17.70 1.25 3.68
CA SER A 113 -16.84 1.57 4.83
C SER A 113 -16.30 0.32 5.54
N VAL A 114 -15.19 0.53 6.28
CA VAL A 114 -14.63 -0.50 7.17
C VAL A 114 -15.61 -0.85 8.28
N ASP A 115 -16.37 0.11 8.80
CA ASP A 115 -17.35 -0.14 9.86
C ASP A 115 -18.46 -1.11 9.40
N GLN A 116 -18.97 -0.91 8.18
CA GLN A 116 -19.95 -1.82 7.62
C GLN A 116 -19.37 -3.21 7.36
N MET A 117 -18.14 -3.28 6.86
CA MET A 117 -17.43 -4.54 6.69
C MET A 117 -17.26 -5.28 8.03
N THR A 118 -16.87 -4.57 9.07
CA THR A 118 -16.70 -5.14 10.42
C THR A 118 -18.01 -5.74 10.94
N GLU A 119 -19.12 -5.04 10.75
CA GLU A 119 -20.44 -5.54 11.15
C GLU A 119 -20.84 -6.79 10.38
N MET A 120 -20.55 -6.84 9.09
CA MET A 120 -20.79 -8.03 8.27
C MET A 120 -19.95 -9.22 8.73
N ALA A 121 -18.69 -8.99 9.12
CA ALA A 121 -17.84 -10.03 9.66
C ALA A 121 -18.38 -10.57 10.99
N ARG A 122 -18.89 -9.68 11.83
CA ARG A 122 -19.47 -10.08 13.12
C ARG A 122 -20.75 -10.88 12.98
N THR A 123 -21.56 -10.58 11.98
CA THR A 123 -22.89 -11.19 11.77
C THR A 123 -22.91 -12.33 10.76
N GLY A 124 -21.75 -12.79 10.30
CA GLY A 124 -21.65 -13.93 9.39
C GLY A 124 -22.09 -13.67 7.96
N GLN A 125 -22.01 -12.42 7.50
CA GLN A 125 -22.48 -12.01 6.18
C GLN A 125 -21.37 -12.03 5.11
N GLY A 126 -20.30 -12.75 5.35
CA GLY A 126 -19.20 -12.93 4.42
C GLY A 126 -18.27 -14.02 4.89
N ASP A 127 -17.46 -14.55 3.98
CA ASP A 127 -16.53 -15.63 4.26
C ASP A 127 -15.07 -15.15 4.31
N ALA A 128 -14.76 -14.09 3.57
CA ALA A 128 -13.44 -13.49 3.51
C ALA A 128 -13.55 -11.96 3.32
N PHE A 129 -12.77 -11.20 4.07
CA PHE A 129 -12.83 -9.75 4.11
C PHE A 129 -11.52 -9.17 3.62
N ALA A 130 -11.55 -8.51 2.47
CA ALA A 130 -10.36 -8.03 1.76
C ALA A 130 -9.95 -6.64 2.26
N LEU A 131 -8.75 -6.54 2.82
CA LEU A 131 -8.17 -5.28 3.32
C LEU A 131 -6.65 -5.27 3.17
N SER A 132 -6.07 -4.09 3.23
CA SER A 132 -4.62 -3.95 3.39
C SER A 132 -4.17 -4.38 4.79
N HIS A 133 -2.93 -4.84 4.91
CA HIS A 133 -2.39 -5.37 6.17
C HIS A 133 -2.47 -4.38 7.34
N ASP A 134 -2.24 -3.10 7.09
CA ASP A 134 -2.31 -2.05 8.11
C ASP A 134 -3.70 -1.88 8.71
N SER A 135 -4.75 -2.28 7.99
CA SER A 135 -6.13 -2.21 8.48
C SER A 135 -6.45 -3.28 9.53
N PHE A 136 -5.76 -4.42 9.50
CA PHE A 136 -6.11 -5.55 10.37
C PHE A 136 -5.78 -5.31 11.85
N THR A 137 -4.74 -4.53 12.15
CA THR A 137 -4.36 -4.21 13.52
C THR A 137 -5.51 -3.56 14.30
N GLY A 138 -6.29 -2.68 13.66
CA GLY A 138 -7.45 -2.06 14.27
C GLY A 138 -8.69 -2.94 14.31
N LEU A 139 -8.77 -3.94 13.42
CA LEU A 139 -9.95 -4.80 13.27
C LEU A 139 -9.92 -6.06 14.15
N LEU A 140 -8.77 -6.68 14.29
CA LEU A 140 -8.64 -7.95 15.02
C LEU A 140 -9.17 -7.89 16.45
N PRO A 141 -8.94 -6.83 17.25
CA PRO A 141 -9.52 -6.74 18.58
C PRO A 141 -11.04 -6.73 18.60
N LYS A 142 -11.68 -6.28 17.52
CA LYS A 142 -13.14 -6.20 17.39
C LYS A 142 -13.78 -7.50 16.92
N LEU A 143 -12.98 -8.44 16.44
CA LEU A 143 -13.41 -9.69 15.82
C LEU A 143 -12.68 -10.89 16.47
N PRO A 144 -13.01 -11.24 17.73
CA PRO A 144 -12.30 -12.33 18.42
C PRO A 144 -12.33 -13.63 17.63
N GLY A 145 -11.18 -14.30 17.51
CA GLY A 145 -11.07 -15.54 16.78
C GLY A 145 -10.90 -15.41 15.27
N ALA A 146 -11.04 -14.22 14.72
CA ALA A 146 -10.75 -13.97 13.31
C ALA A 146 -9.25 -14.09 13.03
N ARG A 147 -8.91 -14.54 11.81
CA ARG A 147 -7.53 -14.77 11.39
C ARG A 147 -7.23 -14.04 10.09
N VAL A 148 -6.00 -13.58 9.96
CA VAL A 148 -5.49 -13.02 8.71
C VAL A 148 -4.80 -14.12 7.93
N LEU A 149 -5.16 -14.30 6.66
CA LEU A 149 -4.55 -15.33 5.82
C LEU A 149 -3.11 -14.96 5.47
N PRO A 150 -2.22 -15.97 5.39
CA PRO A 150 -0.85 -15.75 4.96
C PRO A 150 -0.80 -15.39 3.47
N GLY A 151 0.25 -14.65 3.09
CA GLY A 151 0.45 -14.20 1.72
C GLY A 151 -0.36 -12.95 1.39
N ASN A 152 -0.32 -12.56 0.14
CA ASN A 152 -0.99 -11.36 -0.37
C ASN A 152 -1.56 -11.65 -1.75
N PHE A 153 -2.79 -11.21 -2.00
CA PHE A 153 -3.35 -11.25 -3.35
C PHE A 153 -3.09 -9.95 -4.13
N GLN A 154 -2.65 -8.92 -3.43
CA GLN A 154 -2.22 -7.64 -4.02
C GLN A 154 -1.02 -7.12 -3.26
N GLN A 155 -0.07 -6.56 -4.00
CA GLN A 155 1.08 -5.88 -3.45
C GLN A 155 1.40 -4.68 -4.34
N THR A 156 1.47 -3.49 -3.73
CA THR A 156 1.76 -2.24 -4.44
C THR A 156 2.97 -1.58 -3.81
N GLY A 157 3.98 -1.29 -4.63
CA GLY A 157 5.16 -0.57 -4.19
C GLY A 157 4.87 0.92 -4.03
N ILE A 158 5.30 1.49 -2.93
CA ILE A 158 5.36 2.95 -2.75
C ILE A 158 6.77 3.37 -3.13
N ALA A 159 6.87 4.11 -4.21
CA ALA A 159 8.14 4.41 -4.86
C ALA A 159 8.40 5.90 -4.98
N VAL A 160 9.67 6.23 -5.10
CA VAL A 160 10.09 7.59 -5.44
C VAL A 160 9.75 7.87 -6.90
N ALA A 161 9.27 9.07 -7.16
CA ALA A 161 8.93 9.55 -8.49
C ALA A 161 9.55 10.91 -8.76
N VAL A 162 10.01 11.10 -9.97
CA VAL A 162 10.56 12.37 -10.47
C VAL A 162 9.90 12.72 -11.79
N PRO A 163 9.94 13.99 -12.24
CA PRO A 163 9.43 14.36 -13.55
C PRO A 163 10.11 13.56 -14.66
N LYS A 164 9.33 13.23 -15.69
CA LYS A 164 9.86 12.48 -16.84
C LYS A 164 11.04 13.18 -17.50
N GLY A 165 12.00 12.37 -17.94
CA GLY A 165 13.16 12.83 -18.66
C GLY A 165 14.29 13.39 -17.81
N ARG A 166 14.18 13.34 -16.50
CA ARG A 166 15.23 13.78 -15.56
C ARG A 166 16.06 12.58 -15.08
N GLY A 167 16.83 11.98 -15.99
CA GLY A 167 17.58 10.76 -15.72
C GLY A 167 18.58 10.87 -14.57
N ALA A 168 19.27 12.00 -14.44
CA ALA A 168 20.20 12.23 -13.32
C ALA A 168 19.49 12.31 -11.98
N ALA A 169 18.33 12.98 -11.93
CA ALA A 169 17.50 13.04 -10.72
C ALA A 169 16.94 11.66 -10.34
N LEU A 170 16.52 10.88 -11.32
CA LEU A 170 16.03 9.52 -11.10
C LEU A 170 17.11 8.62 -10.52
N LYS A 171 18.31 8.67 -11.07
CA LYS A 171 19.46 7.90 -10.58
C LYS A 171 19.81 8.27 -9.15
N LEU A 172 19.88 9.56 -8.85
CA LEU A 172 20.20 10.05 -7.52
C LEU A 172 19.12 9.64 -6.52
N ALA A 173 17.84 9.81 -6.86
CA ALA A 173 16.74 9.41 -6.02
C ALA A 173 16.77 7.91 -5.72
N GLY A 174 17.07 7.09 -6.73
CA GLY A 174 17.23 5.65 -6.57
C GLY A 174 18.35 5.27 -5.62
N GLU A 175 19.51 5.92 -5.73
CA GLU A 175 20.65 5.69 -4.84
C GLU A 175 20.31 6.08 -3.39
N LEU A 176 19.61 7.18 -3.18
CA LEU A 176 19.18 7.63 -1.85
C LEU A 176 18.17 6.65 -1.22
N ILE A 177 17.23 6.14 -2.02
CA ILE A 177 16.26 5.14 -1.54
C ILE A 177 16.96 3.83 -1.17
N GLU A 178 17.87 3.34 -2.02
CA GLU A 178 18.60 2.10 -1.73
C GLU A 178 19.47 2.24 -0.47
N GLU A 179 20.11 3.38 -0.28
CA GLU A 179 20.86 3.66 0.94
C GLU A 179 19.95 3.75 2.17
N ALA A 180 18.80 4.38 2.05
CA ALA A 180 17.82 4.48 3.13
C ALA A 180 17.29 3.09 3.54
N LYS A 181 17.11 2.18 2.60
CA LYS A 181 16.74 0.79 2.89
C LYS A 181 17.87 0.06 3.62
N ARG A 182 19.06 0.15 3.09
CA ARG A 182 20.25 -0.55 3.62
C ARG A 182 20.64 -0.08 5.02
N SER A 183 20.58 1.24 5.27
CA SER A 183 20.99 1.83 6.55
C SER A 183 19.96 1.62 7.68
N GLY A 184 18.76 1.11 7.37
CA GLY A 184 17.67 0.97 8.32
C GLY A 184 16.81 2.23 8.49
N LEU A 185 17.08 3.30 7.73
CA LEU A 185 16.29 4.53 7.81
C LEU A 185 14.82 4.29 7.46
N VAL A 186 14.55 3.52 6.38
CA VAL A 186 13.17 3.21 5.97
C VAL A 186 12.46 2.43 7.07
N ARG A 187 13.11 1.41 7.65
CA ARG A 187 12.52 0.63 8.74
C ARG A 187 12.18 1.51 9.94
N ARG A 188 13.08 2.37 10.35
CA ARG A 188 12.86 3.29 11.48
C ARG A 188 11.73 4.29 11.19
N ALA A 189 11.68 4.83 9.97
CA ALA A 189 10.63 5.79 9.57
C ALA A 189 9.25 5.13 9.56
N LEU A 190 9.14 3.90 9.04
CA LEU A 190 7.89 3.13 9.06
C LEU A 190 7.46 2.82 10.49
N ASP A 191 8.37 2.37 11.34
CA ASP A 191 8.08 2.06 12.75
C ASP A 191 7.60 3.31 13.50
N ALA A 192 8.26 4.43 13.31
CA ALA A 192 7.90 5.71 13.93
C ALA A 192 6.52 6.22 13.48
N ALA A 193 6.12 5.90 12.26
CA ALA A 193 4.80 6.25 11.74
C ALA A 193 3.70 5.25 12.13
N GLY A 194 4.04 4.18 12.84
CA GLY A 194 3.08 3.15 13.25
C GLY A 194 2.91 2.01 12.26
N PHE A 195 3.68 1.98 11.17
CA PHE A 195 3.61 0.93 10.15
C PHE A 195 4.62 -0.19 10.42
N ARG A 196 4.57 -0.77 11.62
CA ARG A 196 5.54 -1.80 12.06
C ARG A 196 5.44 -3.08 11.26
N ASP A 197 4.24 -3.40 10.76
CA ASP A 197 3.99 -4.60 9.96
C ASP A 197 4.23 -4.38 8.46
N ALA A 198 4.53 -3.16 8.03
CA ALA A 198 4.85 -2.88 6.65
C ALA A 198 6.20 -3.47 6.26
N GLU A 199 6.26 -4.05 5.08
CA GLU A 199 7.48 -4.67 4.56
C GLU A 199 8.34 -3.62 3.85
N VAL A 200 9.60 -3.50 4.28
CA VAL A 200 10.60 -2.72 3.54
C VAL A 200 10.87 -3.45 2.23
N ALA A 201 10.85 -2.71 1.12
CA ALA A 201 11.13 -3.30 -0.18
C ALA A 201 12.55 -3.87 -0.24
N PRO A 202 12.75 -5.03 -0.88
CA PRO A 202 14.10 -5.58 -1.05
C PRO A 202 14.96 -4.68 -1.95
N PRO A 203 16.28 -4.89 -1.95
CA PRO A 203 17.15 -4.18 -2.88
C PRO A 203 16.71 -4.35 -4.34
N ALA A 204 16.76 -3.26 -5.08
CA ALA A 204 16.39 -3.27 -6.49
C ALA A 204 17.49 -3.91 -7.36
#